data_61d88b5ba5df8305c9b84092cad0b77c
#
_entry.id   61d88b5ba5df8305c9b84092cad0b77c
#
_cell.length_a   1.000
_cell.length_b   1.000
_cell.length_c   1.000
_cell.angle_alpha   90.00
_cell.angle_beta   90.00
_cell.angle_gamma   90.00
#
_symmetry.space_group_name_H-M   'P 1'
#
loop_
_entity.id
_entity.type
_entity.pdbx_description
1 polymer ?
#
loop_
_entity_poly.entity_id
_entity_poly.type
_entity_poly.pdbx_seq_one_letter_code
_entity_poly.pdbx_strand_id
1 'polypeptide(L)'
;MSHSNETKPHARDLARPNWSAVFAVAFCVACLITVEFLPVSLLTPMALDLGISEGMAGQSVTTTAFVAMFSSLFITTVIGKTDRRYVVILFSLLLTLSCLLVSFADSFTLLLLGRACLGLALGGFWAMSASLTMRLVPMRVVPKALSIIFGAVSIALVIAAPLGSFLGGLIGWRNVFNGAAVMGVLCTLWVLKALPSLPGESASQQQNMFGLLKRPGVMAGMCAIFMAFAGQFAFFTYIRPVYMTLAGFDIDGLTLVLLSFGIASFIGTSLSSVLLKRSVKAALAIAPLVLTACAVALVLWGESKIIASTVAIIWGFAFALIPVGWSTWITRSLSDQAEKAGSIQVAVIQLANTCGAAVGGIALDHLGLLSPLVLSGILMLFTGLLVAAKVKVNSPA
;
A
#
# COMPACT_ATOMS: atom_id res chain seq x y z
N MET A 1 -9.17 -41.25 -38.42
CA MET A 1 -9.93 -41.22 -37.18
C MET A 1 -9.17 -40.33 -36.20
N SER A 2 -9.57 -39.06 -36.14
CA SER A 2 -8.96 -38.04 -35.27
C SER A 2 -9.72 -38.09 -33.92
N HIS A 3 -9.05 -38.57 -32.88
CA HIS A 3 -9.58 -38.46 -31.51
C HIS A 3 -9.42 -37.02 -31.04
N SER A 4 -10.51 -36.25 -31.07
CA SER A 4 -10.63 -34.97 -30.33
C SER A 4 -10.55 -35.26 -28.84
N ASN A 5 -9.43 -34.89 -28.23
CA ASN A 5 -9.24 -34.86 -26.80
C ASN A 5 -10.07 -33.69 -26.24
N GLU A 6 -11.38 -33.90 -26.01
CA GLU A 6 -12.19 -33.00 -25.21
C GLU A 6 -11.71 -33.11 -23.75
N THR A 7 -10.87 -32.16 -23.33
CA THR A 7 -10.51 -31.97 -21.93
C THR A 7 -11.79 -31.65 -21.15
N LYS A 8 -12.26 -32.62 -20.34
CA LYS A 8 -13.39 -32.42 -19.42
C LYS A 8 -13.11 -31.18 -18.56
N PRO A 9 -14.04 -30.21 -18.50
CA PRO A 9 -13.87 -29.05 -17.65
C PRO A 9 -13.64 -29.51 -16.21
N HIS A 10 -12.62 -28.95 -15.56
CA HIS A 10 -12.34 -29.22 -14.15
C HIS A 10 -13.58 -28.91 -13.32
N ALA A 11 -13.90 -29.74 -12.32
CA ALA A 11 -15.06 -29.57 -11.44
C ALA A 11 -15.15 -28.16 -10.79
N ARG A 12 -14.02 -27.44 -10.69
CA ARG A 12 -13.94 -26.03 -10.27
C ARG A 12 -14.56 -25.05 -11.27
N ASP A 13 -14.60 -25.35 -12.56
CA ASP A 13 -15.18 -24.46 -13.60
C ASP A 13 -16.71 -24.49 -13.63
N LEU A 14 -17.31 -25.50 -13.01
CA LEU A 14 -18.77 -25.67 -12.88
C LEU A 14 -19.31 -25.08 -11.58
N ALA A 15 -18.44 -24.67 -10.62
CA ALA A 15 -18.86 -24.10 -9.37
C ALA A 15 -19.43 -22.69 -9.54
N ARG A 16 -20.50 -22.36 -8.80
CA ARG A 16 -21.04 -20.98 -8.76
C ARG A 16 -20.07 -20.07 -8.03
N PRO A 17 -19.76 -18.86 -8.58
CA PRO A 17 -18.87 -17.91 -7.91
C PRO A 17 -19.47 -17.42 -6.59
N ASN A 18 -18.69 -17.42 -5.51
CA ASN A 18 -19.11 -16.88 -4.22
C ASN A 18 -18.81 -15.37 -4.15
N TRP A 19 -19.66 -14.57 -4.77
CA TRP A 19 -19.51 -13.11 -4.78
C TRP A 19 -19.60 -12.48 -3.40
N SER A 20 -20.42 -13.03 -2.48
CA SER A 20 -20.51 -12.53 -1.11
C SER A 20 -19.15 -12.63 -0.39
N ALA A 21 -18.42 -13.73 -0.59
CA ALA A 21 -17.08 -13.89 -0.04
C ALA A 21 -16.07 -12.93 -0.69
N VAL A 22 -16.17 -12.71 -2.02
CA VAL A 22 -15.32 -11.73 -2.72
C VAL A 22 -15.54 -10.31 -2.18
N PHE A 23 -16.79 -9.89 -2.00
CA PHE A 23 -17.10 -8.57 -1.43
C PHE A 23 -16.69 -8.45 0.04
N ALA A 24 -16.82 -9.50 0.84
CA ALA A 24 -16.33 -9.50 2.22
C ALA A 24 -14.81 -9.35 2.30
N VAL A 25 -14.07 -10.03 1.41
CA VAL A 25 -12.60 -9.89 1.29
C VAL A 25 -12.23 -8.49 0.77
N ALA A 26 -12.96 -7.95 -0.20
CA ALA A 26 -12.76 -6.59 -0.71
C ALA A 26 -13.00 -5.53 0.38
N PHE A 27 -14.04 -5.69 1.19
CA PHE A 27 -14.30 -4.82 2.33
C PHE A 27 -13.21 -4.94 3.40
N CYS A 28 -12.74 -6.15 3.68
CA CYS A 28 -11.65 -6.37 4.63
C CYS A 28 -10.38 -5.62 4.20
N VAL A 29 -9.98 -5.71 2.94
CA VAL A 29 -8.80 -4.99 2.46
C VAL A 29 -9.01 -3.48 2.45
N ALA A 30 -10.22 -3.01 2.12
CA ALA A 30 -10.53 -1.58 2.20
C ALA A 30 -10.39 -1.05 3.63
N CYS A 31 -10.87 -1.79 4.64
CA CYS A 31 -10.68 -1.45 6.05
C CYS A 31 -9.20 -1.45 6.45
N LEU A 32 -8.43 -2.48 6.04
CA LEU A 32 -6.99 -2.56 6.33
C LEU A 32 -6.23 -1.35 5.77
N ILE A 33 -6.47 -1.00 4.51
CA ILE A 33 -5.83 0.15 3.84
C ILE A 33 -6.27 1.47 4.47
N THR A 34 -7.57 1.62 4.78
CA THR A 34 -8.08 2.82 5.46
C THR A 34 -7.34 3.03 6.78
N VAL A 35 -7.26 2.01 7.63
CA VAL A 35 -6.59 2.10 8.94
C VAL A 35 -5.07 2.26 8.81
N GLU A 36 -4.46 1.73 7.76
CA GLU A 36 -3.04 1.94 7.46
C GLU A 36 -2.73 3.42 7.26
N PHE A 37 -3.58 4.15 6.51
CA PHE A 37 -3.34 5.54 6.12
C PHE A 37 -3.92 6.59 7.08
N LEU A 38 -4.78 6.22 8.05
CA LEU A 38 -5.32 7.16 9.04
C LEU A 38 -4.24 7.98 9.77
N PRO A 39 -3.11 7.41 10.26
CA PRO A 39 -2.10 8.19 10.98
C PRO A 39 -1.49 9.31 10.13
N VAL A 40 -1.40 9.15 8.81
CA VAL A 40 -0.84 10.18 7.92
C VAL A 40 -1.62 11.50 8.03
N SER A 41 -2.95 11.41 8.09
CA SER A 41 -3.83 12.58 8.23
C SER A 41 -4.06 13.03 9.68
N LEU A 42 -3.77 12.16 10.65
CA LEU A 42 -3.97 12.40 12.08
C LEU A 42 -2.65 12.61 12.84
N LEU A 43 -1.52 12.72 12.13
CA LEU A 43 -0.19 12.71 12.70
C LEU A 43 -0.01 13.77 13.78
N THR A 44 -0.26 15.03 13.45
CA THR A 44 -0.11 16.18 14.36
C THR A 44 -0.99 16.07 15.61
N PRO A 45 -2.32 15.81 15.54
CA PRO A 45 -3.12 15.65 16.74
C PRO A 45 -2.72 14.43 17.59
N MET A 46 -2.23 13.34 16.98
CA MET A 46 -1.69 12.20 17.73
C MET A 46 -0.40 12.58 18.48
N ALA A 47 0.51 13.30 17.83
CA ALA A 47 1.76 13.76 18.42
C ALA A 47 1.51 14.70 19.61
N LEU A 48 0.65 15.70 19.43
CA LEU A 48 0.31 16.67 20.48
C LEU A 48 -0.32 16.00 21.70
N ASP A 49 -1.26 15.10 21.51
CA ASP A 49 -2.02 14.47 22.57
C ASP A 49 -1.17 13.44 23.36
N LEU A 50 -0.22 12.77 22.70
CA LEU A 50 0.71 11.82 23.33
C LEU A 50 1.99 12.50 23.87
N GLY A 51 2.17 13.80 23.64
CA GLY A 51 3.36 14.54 24.07
C GLY A 51 4.66 14.08 23.40
N ILE A 52 4.60 13.65 22.14
CA ILE A 52 5.72 13.16 21.35
C ILE A 52 5.95 14.04 20.11
N SER A 53 7.13 13.91 19.48
CA SER A 53 7.38 14.60 18.21
C SER A 53 6.55 14.02 17.05
N GLU A 54 6.37 14.79 15.97
CA GLU A 54 5.72 14.30 14.75
C GLU A 54 6.52 13.20 14.08
N GLY A 55 7.85 13.25 14.15
CA GLY A 55 8.70 12.16 13.70
C GLY A 55 8.48 10.87 14.48
N MET A 56 8.35 10.95 15.81
CA MET A 56 7.97 9.81 16.63
C MET A 56 6.57 9.29 16.29
N ALA A 57 5.58 10.16 16.11
CA ALA A 57 4.25 9.74 15.69
C ALA A 57 4.27 9.01 14.34
N GLY A 58 5.12 9.44 13.41
CA GLY A 58 5.36 8.78 12.12
C GLY A 58 5.91 7.36 12.24
N GLN A 59 6.58 7.00 13.36
CA GLN A 59 7.01 5.61 13.60
C GLN A 59 5.82 4.64 13.73
N SER A 60 4.62 5.14 13.93
CA SER A 60 3.40 4.34 13.85
C SER A 60 3.19 3.74 12.45
N VAL A 61 3.54 4.46 11.38
CA VAL A 61 3.53 3.98 9.99
C VAL A 61 4.69 3.01 9.76
N THR A 62 5.89 3.38 10.22
CA THR A 62 7.10 2.54 10.17
C THR A 62 6.84 1.16 10.79
N THR A 63 6.28 1.12 12.01
CA THR A 63 5.99 -0.12 12.73
C THR A 63 5.03 -1.02 11.95
N THR A 64 3.97 -0.46 11.37
CA THR A 64 3.02 -1.23 10.57
C THR A 64 3.70 -1.84 9.36
N ALA A 65 4.46 -1.07 8.60
CA ALA A 65 5.15 -1.56 7.41
C ALA A 65 6.23 -2.60 7.75
N PHE A 66 6.99 -2.38 8.83
CA PHE A 66 8.01 -3.31 9.32
C PHE A 66 7.41 -4.66 9.69
N VAL A 67 6.37 -4.67 10.49
CA VAL A 67 5.71 -5.91 10.90
C VAL A 67 5.01 -6.57 9.70
N ALA A 68 4.42 -5.79 8.78
CA ALA A 68 3.81 -6.31 7.56
C ALA A 68 4.82 -7.00 6.65
N MET A 69 6.04 -6.48 6.55
CA MET A 69 7.13 -7.13 5.80
C MET A 69 7.40 -8.53 6.33
N PHE A 70 7.62 -8.67 7.63
CA PHE A 70 7.87 -10.00 8.23
C PHE A 70 6.64 -10.90 8.15
N SER A 71 5.44 -10.36 8.42
CA SER A 71 4.21 -11.11 8.27
C SER A 71 4.06 -11.66 6.85
N SER A 72 4.27 -10.85 5.82
CA SER A 72 4.14 -11.30 4.42
C SER A 72 5.12 -12.41 4.04
N LEU A 73 6.34 -12.40 4.59
CA LEU A 73 7.36 -13.40 4.32
C LEU A 73 7.10 -14.73 5.04
N PHE A 74 6.63 -14.67 6.29
CA PHE A 74 6.57 -15.85 7.14
C PHE A 74 5.17 -16.43 7.34
N ILE A 75 4.10 -15.67 7.08
CA ILE A 75 2.73 -16.08 7.39
C ILE A 75 2.35 -17.41 6.74
N THR A 76 2.72 -17.63 5.48
CA THR A 76 2.38 -18.86 4.75
C THR A 76 3.02 -20.09 5.39
N THR A 77 4.20 -19.94 5.97
CA THR A 77 4.89 -21.00 6.73
C THR A 77 4.23 -21.23 8.08
N VAL A 78 3.91 -20.14 8.79
CA VAL A 78 3.30 -20.20 10.14
C VAL A 78 1.91 -20.81 10.10
N ILE A 79 1.06 -20.40 9.18
CA ILE A 79 -0.31 -20.90 9.07
C ILE A 79 -0.39 -22.33 8.51
N GLY A 80 0.64 -22.81 7.79
CA GLY A 80 0.74 -24.19 7.33
C GLY A 80 -0.57 -24.70 6.71
N LYS A 81 -1.12 -25.77 7.31
CA LYS A 81 -2.37 -26.44 6.88
C LYS A 81 -3.65 -25.81 7.48
N THR A 82 -3.55 -24.71 8.23
CA THR A 82 -4.72 -24.05 8.83
C THR A 82 -5.69 -23.57 7.75
N ASP A 83 -6.99 -23.75 8.01
CA ASP A 83 -8.03 -23.28 7.10
C ASP A 83 -7.94 -21.76 6.92
N ARG A 84 -7.89 -21.32 5.67
CA ARG A 84 -7.71 -19.90 5.31
C ARG A 84 -8.87 -19.01 5.78
N ARG A 85 -10.05 -19.60 5.99
CA ARG A 85 -11.18 -18.90 6.62
C ARG A 85 -10.81 -18.37 8.01
N TYR A 86 -10.26 -19.20 8.88
CA TYR A 86 -9.86 -18.77 10.23
C TYR A 86 -8.74 -17.75 10.22
N VAL A 87 -7.84 -17.83 9.24
CA VAL A 87 -6.75 -16.86 9.08
C VAL A 87 -7.29 -15.48 8.70
N VAL A 88 -8.24 -15.39 7.76
CA VAL A 88 -8.86 -14.11 7.39
C VAL A 88 -9.69 -13.53 8.55
N ILE A 89 -10.39 -14.40 9.30
CA ILE A 89 -11.09 -13.97 10.53
C ILE A 89 -10.09 -13.40 11.55
N LEU A 90 -8.95 -14.07 11.76
CA LEU A 90 -7.90 -13.57 12.65
C LEU A 90 -7.40 -12.20 12.20
N PHE A 91 -7.21 -11.97 10.90
CA PHE A 91 -6.76 -10.66 10.39
C PHE A 91 -7.81 -9.57 10.62
N SER A 92 -9.10 -9.86 10.47
CA SER A 92 -10.15 -8.89 10.77
C SER A 92 -10.28 -8.61 12.28
N LEU A 93 -10.01 -9.60 13.12
CA LEU A 93 -9.92 -9.41 14.58
C LEU A 93 -8.68 -8.59 14.97
N LEU A 94 -7.52 -8.85 14.37
CA LEU A 94 -6.30 -8.06 14.58
C LEU A 94 -6.47 -6.61 14.12
N LEU A 95 -7.19 -6.38 13.01
CA LEU A 95 -7.58 -5.03 12.57
C LEU A 95 -8.41 -4.32 13.65
N THR A 96 -9.44 -4.98 14.16
CA THR A 96 -10.31 -4.43 15.22
C THR A 96 -9.51 -4.15 16.49
N LEU A 97 -8.68 -5.11 16.92
CA LEU A 97 -7.81 -4.97 18.09
C LEU A 97 -6.82 -3.81 17.90
N SER A 98 -6.22 -3.68 16.72
CA SER A 98 -5.33 -2.56 16.39
C SER A 98 -6.04 -1.21 16.60
N CYS A 99 -7.24 -1.06 16.04
CA CYS A 99 -8.00 0.17 16.15
C CYS A 99 -8.34 0.51 17.60
N LEU A 100 -8.73 -0.48 18.42
CA LEU A 100 -9.01 -0.29 19.83
C LEU A 100 -7.73 0.08 20.61
N LEU A 101 -6.62 -0.63 20.43
CA LEU A 101 -5.35 -0.33 21.10
C LEU A 101 -4.88 1.09 20.75
N VAL A 102 -5.00 1.51 19.49
CA VAL A 102 -4.64 2.86 19.06
C VAL A 102 -5.59 3.90 19.65
N SER A 103 -6.89 3.66 19.66
CA SER A 103 -7.89 4.58 20.22
C SER A 103 -7.70 4.83 21.72
N PHE A 104 -7.35 3.79 22.48
CA PHE A 104 -7.09 3.88 23.92
C PHE A 104 -5.62 4.12 24.27
N ALA A 105 -4.76 4.43 23.27
CA ALA A 105 -3.36 4.66 23.52
C ALA A 105 -3.15 5.95 24.34
N ASP A 106 -2.59 5.78 25.54
CA ASP A 106 -2.10 6.83 26.44
C ASP A 106 -0.57 6.93 26.42
N SER A 107 0.09 6.04 25.70
CA SER A 107 1.53 5.95 25.58
C SER A 107 1.96 5.59 24.14
N PHE A 108 3.16 6.02 23.79
CA PHE A 108 3.77 5.70 22.51
C PHE A 108 3.89 4.19 22.29
N THR A 109 4.24 3.44 23.35
CA THR A 109 4.37 1.98 23.28
C THR A 109 3.04 1.30 22.93
N LEU A 110 1.93 1.71 23.53
CA LEU A 110 0.61 1.13 23.25
C LEU A 110 0.15 1.46 21.81
N LEU A 111 0.45 2.69 21.36
CA LEU A 111 0.26 3.07 19.94
C LEU A 111 0.99 2.10 19.01
N LEU A 112 2.29 1.85 19.25
CA LEU A 112 3.09 0.96 18.41
C LEU A 112 2.61 -0.49 18.46
N LEU A 113 2.17 -1.00 19.61
CA LEU A 113 1.58 -2.34 19.72
C LEU A 113 0.30 -2.46 18.88
N GLY A 114 -0.57 -1.47 18.93
CA GLY A 114 -1.74 -1.42 18.06
C GLY A 114 -1.35 -1.45 16.58
N ARG A 115 -0.36 -0.68 16.18
CA ARG A 115 0.15 -0.63 14.79
C ARG A 115 0.82 -1.94 14.36
N ALA A 116 1.48 -2.64 15.28
CA ALA A 116 2.05 -3.97 15.02
C ALA A 116 0.94 -5.01 14.71
N CYS A 117 -0.18 -4.97 15.46
CA CYS A 117 -1.33 -5.83 15.18
C CYS A 117 -1.87 -5.61 13.75
N LEU A 118 -1.96 -4.33 13.31
CA LEU A 118 -2.35 -4.02 11.93
C LEU A 118 -1.34 -4.57 10.92
N GLY A 119 -0.05 -4.40 11.19
CA GLY A 119 1.02 -4.89 10.32
C GLY A 119 0.93 -6.41 10.10
N LEU A 120 0.67 -7.19 11.17
CA LEU A 120 0.45 -8.64 11.06
C LEU A 120 -0.72 -8.96 10.12
N ALA A 121 -1.85 -8.28 10.29
CA ALA A 121 -3.03 -8.49 9.46
C ALA A 121 -2.79 -8.09 8.00
N LEU A 122 -2.20 -6.92 7.78
CA LEU A 122 -1.96 -6.35 6.45
C LEU A 122 -0.99 -7.22 5.63
N GLY A 123 0.17 -7.54 6.20
CA GLY A 123 1.18 -8.35 5.51
C GLY A 123 0.68 -9.77 5.22
N GLY A 124 0.00 -10.39 6.19
CA GLY A 124 -0.59 -11.71 6.02
C GLY A 124 -1.70 -11.73 4.98
N PHE A 125 -2.55 -10.72 4.94
CA PHE A 125 -3.60 -10.60 3.95
C PHE A 125 -3.04 -10.51 2.53
N TRP A 126 -2.07 -9.64 2.30
CA TRP A 126 -1.46 -9.48 0.98
C TRP A 126 -0.75 -10.74 0.50
N ALA A 127 -0.07 -11.46 1.39
CA ALA A 127 0.59 -12.71 1.03
C ALA A 127 -0.40 -13.81 0.54
N MET A 128 -1.68 -13.73 0.94
CA MET A 128 -2.68 -14.74 0.59
C MET A 128 -3.75 -14.25 -0.39
N SER A 129 -3.85 -12.95 -0.67
CA SER A 129 -4.99 -12.34 -1.36
C SER A 129 -5.29 -12.97 -2.73
N ALA A 130 -4.26 -13.21 -3.54
CA ALA A 130 -4.41 -13.82 -4.86
C ALA A 130 -4.86 -15.29 -4.77
N SER A 131 -4.22 -16.09 -3.93
CA SER A 131 -4.56 -17.51 -3.76
C SER A 131 -5.96 -17.69 -3.14
N LEU A 132 -6.32 -16.83 -2.20
CA LEU A 132 -7.66 -16.79 -1.61
C LEU A 132 -8.72 -16.51 -2.69
N THR A 133 -8.48 -15.50 -3.53
CA THR A 133 -9.42 -15.12 -4.61
C THR A 133 -9.64 -16.26 -5.61
N MET A 134 -8.57 -16.95 -6.02
CA MET A 134 -8.66 -18.10 -6.93
C MET A 134 -9.46 -19.28 -6.36
N ARG A 135 -9.65 -19.34 -5.04
CA ARG A 135 -10.43 -20.40 -4.37
C ARG A 135 -11.89 -20.02 -4.15
N LEU A 136 -12.24 -18.75 -4.24
CA LEU A 136 -13.61 -18.24 -4.06
C LEU A 136 -14.44 -18.25 -5.33
N VAL A 137 -13.78 -18.25 -6.49
CA VAL A 137 -14.47 -18.15 -7.78
C VAL A 137 -13.83 -19.07 -8.83
N PRO A 138 -14.59 -19.51 -9.88
CA PRO A 138 -14.04 -20.22 -11.03
C PRO A 138 -12.96 -19.39 -11.75
N MET A 139 -11.96 -20.07 -12.36
CA MET A 139 -10.81 -19.43 -13.02
C MET A 139 -11.21 -18.36 -14.05
N ARG A 140 -12.28 -18.59 -14.81
CA ARG A 140 -12.79 -17.65 -15.83
C ARG A 140 -13.18 -16.27 -15.27
N VAL A 141 -13.54 -16.17 -14.00
CA VAL A 141 -13.98 -14.91 -13.37
C VAL A 141 -13.02 -14.38 -12.30
N VAL A 142 -11.86 -15.05 -12.09
CA VAL A 142 -10.79 -14.58 -11.19
C VAL A 142 -10.35 -13.15 -11.52
N PRO A 143 -10.14 -12.74 -12.79
CA PRO A 143 -9.76 -11.36 -13.10
C PRO A 143 -10.80 -10.34 -12.61
N LYS A 144 -12.10 -10.67 -12.72
CA LYS A 144 -13.19 -9.80 -12.22
C LYS A 144 -13.19 -9.72 -10.70
N ALA A 145 -12.95 -10.82 -10.00
CA ALA A 145 -12.87 -10.85 -8.55
C ALA A 145 -11.67 -10.04 -8.02
N LEU A 146 -10.50 -10.18 -8.65
CA LEU A 146 -9.33 -9.37 -8.33
C LEU A 146 -9.58 -7.87 -8.60
N SER A 147 -10.27 -7.53 -9.68
CA SER A 147 -10.63 -6.12 -9.99
C SER A 147 -11.52 -5.52 -8.90
N ILE A 148 -12.44 -6.29 -8.31
CA ILE A 148 -13.26 -5.83 -7.18
C ILE A 148 -12.39 -5.54 -5.96
N ILE A 149 -11.47 -6.45 -5.62
CA ILE A 149 -10.56 -6.29 -4.46
C ILE A 149 -9.64 -5.08 -4.65
N PHE A 150 -8.98 -4.95 -5.82
CA PHE A 150 -8.11 -3.80 -6.09
C PHE A 150 -8.89 -2.49 -6.26
N GLY A 151 -10.13 -2.55 -6.75
CA GLY A 151 -11.04 -1.40 -6.77
C GLY A 151 -11.37 -0.89 -5.36
N ALA A 152 -11.59 -1.81 -4.41
CA ALA A 152 -11.79 -1.47 -3.01
C ALA A 152 -10.56 -0.80 -2.38
N VAL A 153 -9.35 -1.28 -2.71
CA VAL A 153 -8.08 -0.63 -2.32
C VAL A 153 -8.01 0.80 -2.86
N SER A 154 -8.31 0.99 -4.15
CA SER A 154 -8.27 2.31 -4.78
C SER A 154 -9.25 3.28 -4.14
N ILE A 155 -10.47 2.83 -3.83
CA ILE A 155 -11.47 3.64 -3.12
C ILE A 155 -10.97 4.00 -1.71
N ALA A 156 -10.42 3.02 -0.98
CA ALA A 156 -9.88 3.25 0.35
C ALA A 156 -8.74 4.30 0.33
N LEU A 157 -7.83 4.22 -0.63
CA LEU A 157 -6.72 5.19 -0.78
C LEU A 157 -7.21 6.62 -1.06
N VAL A 158 -8.29 6.76 -1.85
CA VAL A 158 -8.88 8.07 -2.14
C VAL A 158 -9.53 8.68 -0.90
N ILE A 159 -10.19 7.85 -0.09
CA ILE A 159 -11.06 8.31 1.01
C ILE A 159 -10.33 8.36 2.35
N ALA A 160 -9.39 7.47 2.62
CA ALA A 160 -8.81 7.27 3.96
C ALA A 160 -8.20 8.54 4.56
N ALA A 161 -7.31 9.20 3.82
CA ALA A 161 -6.61 10.37 4.34
C ALA A 161 -7.52 11.61 4.46
N PRO A 162 -8.35 12.00 3.47
CA PRO A 162 -9.25 13.13 3.62
C PRO A 162 -10.33 12.87 4.67
N LEU A 163 -10.92 11.67 4.73
CA LEU A 163 -11.91 11.33 5.75
C LEU A 163 -11.29 11.35 7.15
N GLY A 164 -10.07 10.82 7.30
CA GLY A 164 -9.32 10.88 8.55
C GLY A 164 -9.05 12.33 8.99
N SER A 165 -8.62 13.20 8.07
CA SER A 165 -8.39 14.62 8.36
C SER A 165 -9.68 15.32 8.81
N PHE A 166 -10.75 15.17 8.04
CA PHE A 166 -12.04 15.78 8.32
C PHE A 166 -12.66 15.31 9.64
N LEU A 167 -12.82 14.01 9.81
CA LEU A 167 -13.38 13.45 11.06
C LEU A 167 -12.46 13.71 12.26
N GLY A 168 -11.14 13.65 12.06
CA GLY A 168 -10.18 13.97 13.12
C GLY A 168 -10.31 15.39 13.65
N GLY A 169 -10.66 16.34 12.77
CA GLY A 169 -10.97 17.71 13.16
C GLY A 169 -12.30 17.86 13.92
N LEU A 170 -13.31 17.06 13.58
CA LEU A 170 -14.65 17.15 14.17
C LEU A 170 -14.78 16.39 15.50
N ILE A 171 -14.32 15.15 15.56
CA ILE A 171 -14.58 14.22 16.67
C ILE A 171 -13.31 13.78 17.40
N GLY A 172 -12.14 14.26 16.95
CA GLY A 172 -10.85 13.87 17.51
C GLY A 172 -10.33 12.53 16.96
N TRP A 173 -9.00 12.38 16.94
CA TRP A 173 -8.32 11.22 16.33
C TRP A 173 -8.68 9.88 16.98
N ARG A 174 -8.88 9.84 18.32
CA ARG A 174 -9.27 8.61 19.02
C ARG A 174 -10.62 8.08 18.56
N ASN A 175 -11.59 8.97 18.39
CA ASN A 175 -12.93 8.57 17.92
C ASN A 175 -12.95 8.14 16.47
N VAL A 176 -12.03 8.64 15.64
CA VAL A 176 -11.84 8.10 14.27
C VAL A 176 -11.41 6.64 14.31
N PHE A 177 -10.46 6.29 15.21
CA PHE A 177 -10.05 4.89 15.38
C PHE A 177 -11.15 4.03 16.04
N ASN A 178 -11.99 4.58 16.94
CA ASN A 178 -13.18 3.88 17.44
C ASN A 178 -14.16 3.56 16.30
N GLY A 179 -14.42 4.51 15.41
CA GLY A 179 -15.23 4.28 14.21
C GLY A 179 -14.62 3.21 13.28
N ALA A 180 -13.31 3.23 13.12
CA ALA A 180 -12.59 2.19 12.37
C ALA A 180 -12.67 0.80 13.06
N ALA A 181 -12.68 0.75 14.39
CA ALA A 181 -12.90 -0.49 15.14
C ALA A 181 -14.30 -1.07 14.87
N VAL A 182 -15.32 -0.22 14.82
CA VAL A 182 -16.69 -0.65 14.45
C VAL A 182 -16.70 -1.24 13.03
N MET A 183 -16.02 -0.60 12.08
CA MET A 183 -15.86 -1.15 10.72
C MET A 183 -15.14 -2.52 10.75
N GLY A 184 -14.12 -2.68 11.59
CA GLY A 184 -13.42 -3.95 11.80
C GLY A 184 -14.34 -5.05 12.34
N VAL A 185 -15.22 -4.74 13.29
CA VAL A 185 -16.25 -5.67 13.80
C VAL A 185 -17.21 -6.07 12.68
N LEU A 186 -17.74 -5.11 11.92
CA LEU A 186 -18.63 -5.38 10.78
C LEU A 186 -17.94 -6.24 9.73
N CYS A 187 -16.68 -5.98 9.46
CA CYS A 187 -15.84 -6.78 8.57
C CYS A 187 -15.74 -8.23 9.08
N THR A 188 -15.43 -8.42 10.36
CA THR A 188 -15.33 -9.75 10.99
C THR A 188 -16.65 -10.52 10.88
N LEU A 189 -17.78 -9.87 11.18
CA LEU A 189 -19.11 -10.48 11.08
C LEU A 189 -19.45 -10.86 9.63
N TRP A 190 -19.08 -10.04 8.66
CA TRP A 190 -19.31 -10.35 7.25
C TRP A 190 -18.43 -11.50 6.78
N VAL A 191 -17.15 -11.49 7.10
CA VAL A 191 -16.20 -12.58 6.80
C VAL A 191 -16.67 -13.90 7.41
N LEU A 192 -17.11 -13.91 8.67
CA LEU A 192 -17.65 -15.09 9.36
C LEU A 192 -18.85 -15.71 8.63
N LYS A 193 -19.74 -14.88 8.06
CA LYS A 193 -20.92 -15.35 7.35
C LYS A 193 -20.64 -15.73 5.89
N ALA A 194 -19.74 -15.02 5.21
CA ALA A 194 -19.55 -15.13 3.77
C ALA A 194 -18.46 -16.12 3.36
N LEU A 195 -17.37 -16.26 4.14
CA LEU A 195 -16.28 -17.14 3.77
C LEU A 195 -16.61 -18.61 4.05
N PRO A 196 -16.53 -19.48 3.02
CA PRO A 196 -16.61 -20.93 3.23
C PRO A 196 -15.31 -21.45 3.88
N SER A 197 -15.33 -22.69 4.35
CA SER A 197 -14.11 -23.40 4.73
C SER A 197 -13.18 -23.55 3.53
N LEU A 198 -11.92 -23.19 3.72
CA LEU A 198 -10.86 -23.19 2.72
C LEU A 198 -9.62 -23.89 3.28
N PRO A 199 -9.63 -25.26 3.33
CA PRO A 199 -8.55 -26.06 3.93
C PRO A 199 -7.18 -25.64 3.38
N GLY A 200 -6.18 -25.59 4.26
CA GLY A 200 -4.82 -25.20 3.88
C GLY A 200 -4.21 -26.23 2.93
N GLU A 201 -3.54 -25.78 1.91
CA GLU A 201 -2.67 -26.59 1.06
C GLU A 201 -1.26 -26.57 1.63
N SER A 202 -0.54 -27.70 1.51
CA SER A 202 0.87 -27.74 1.93
C SER A 202 1.65 -26.71 1.16
N ALA A 203 2.39 -25.85 1.86
CA ALA A 203 3.24 -24.84 1.24
C ALA A 203 4.16 -25.54 0.22
N SER A 204 4.04 -25.17 -1.05
CA SER A 204 5.03 -25.59 -2.04
C SER A 204 6.39 -25.01 -1.59
N GLN A 205 7.42 -25.86 -1.61
CA GLN A 205 8.77 -25.53 -1.16
C GLN A 205 9.18 -24.12 -1.61
N GLN A 206 9.54 -23.30 -0.63
CA GLN A 206 10.21 -22.00 -0.83
C GLN A 206 11.57 -22.24 -1.49
N GLN A 207 11.58 -22.55 -2.81
CA GLN A 207 12.79 -22.62 -3.57
C GLN A 207 13.39 -21.22 -3.72
N ASN A 208 14.57 -21.04 -3.17
CA ASN A 208 15.60 -20.00 -3.39
C ASN A 208 15.12 -18.71 -4.11
N MET A 209 14.21 -17.94 -3.45
CA MET A 209 13.68 -16.67 -4.01
C MET A 209 14.80 -15.66 -4.28
N PHE A 210 15.83 -15.63 -3.41
CA PHE A 210 16.95 -14.72 -3.52
C PHE A 210 17.87 -14.98 -4.73
N GLY A 211 17.80 -16.19 -5.33
CA GLY A 211 18.51 -16.48 -6.58
C GLY A 211 18.06 -15.60 -7.76
N LEU A 212 16.83 -15.11 -7.72
CA LEU A 212 16.29 -14.21 -8.74
C LEU A 212 17.01 -12.85 -8.77
N LEU A 213 17.46 -12.36 -7.63
CA LEU A 213 18.19 -11.08 -7.51
C LEU A 213 19.55 -11.10 -8.27
N LYS A 214 20.12 -12.28 -8.52
CA LYS A 214 21.36 -12.43 -9.28
C LYS A 214 21.17 -12.27 -10.80
N ARG A 215 19.93 -12.28 -11.30
CA ARG A 215 19.67 -12.05 -12.73
C ARG A 215 20.00 -10.60 -13.13
N PRO A 216 20.58 -10.40 -14.34
CA PRO A 216 20.93 -9.07 -14.82
C PRO A 216 19.71 -8.13 -14.85
N GLY A 217 19.86 -6.96 -14.23
CA GLY A 217 18.81 -5.92 -14.18
C GLY A 217 17.76 -6.09 -13.09
N VAL A 218 17.59 -7.28 -12.48
CA VAL A 218 16.60 -7.49 -11.41
C VAL A 218 16.98 -6.72 -10.16
N MET A 219 18.24 -6.78 -9.73
CA MET A 219 18.72 -6.02 -8.58
C MET A 219 18.51 -4.51 -8.80
N ALA A 220 18.83 -3.98 -9.99
CA ALA A 220 18.61 -2.57 -10.30
C ALA A 220 17.13 -2.19 -10.26
N GLY A 221 16.23 -3.06 -10.76
CA GLY A 221 14.79 -2.88 -10.65
C GLY A 221 14.31 -2.85 -9.20
N MET A 222 14.76 -3.80 -8.37
CA MET A 222 14.40 -3.85 -6.95
C MET A 222 14.95 -2.65 -6.15
N CYS A 223 16.17 -2.20 -6.44
CA CYS A 223 16.70 -0.97 -5.87
C CYS A 223 15.89 0.27 -6.29
N ALA A 224 15.44 0.35 -7.54
CA ALA A 224 14.62 1.44 -8.02
C ALA A 224 13.22 1.42 -7.35
N ILE A 225 12.62 0.24 -7.18
CA ILE A 225 11.38 0.06 -6.40
C ILE A 225 11.59 0.56 -4.97
N PHE A 226 12.66 0.10 -4.31
CA PHE A 226 12.98 0.52 -2.95
C PHE A 226 13.09 2.04 -2.83
N MET A 227 13.88 2.69 -3.69
CA MET A 227 14.06 4.15 -3.63
C MET A 227 12.77 4.92 -3.93
N ALA A 228 11.96 4.47 -4.90
CA ALA A 228 10.69 5.11 -5.23
C ALA A 228 9.71 5.08 -4.05
N PHE A 229 9.53 3.92 -3.42
CA PHE A 229 8.60 3.77 -2.31
C PHE A 229 9.15 4.38 -1.01
N ALA A 230 10.46 4.29 -0.75
CA ALA A 230 11.08 4.98 0.37
C ALA A 230 10.95 6.50 0.25
N GLY A 231 11.17 7.06 -0.95
CA GLY A 231 10.95 8.48 -1.22
C GLY A 231 9.50 8.89 -1.03
N GLN A 232 8.55 8.10 -1.52
CA GLN A 232 7.12 8.35 -1.30
C GLN A 232 6.78 8.42 0.19
N PHE A 233 7.16 7.40 0.96
CA PHE A 233 6.80 7.32 2.38
C PHE A 233 7.60 8.28 3.26
N ALA A 234 8.80 8.68 2.86
CA ALA A 234 9.55 9.75 3.54
C ALA A 234 8.77 11.06 3.56
N PHE A 235 8.12 11.43 2.45
CA PHE A 235 7.34 12.67 2.36
C PHE A 235 5.88 12.46 2.78
N PHE A 236 5.20 11.45 2.23
CA PHE A 236 3.75 11.29 2.38
C PHE A 236 3.33 11.05 3.83
N THR A 237 4.15 10.35 4.63
CA THR A 237 3.90 10.15 6.05
C THR A 237 3.79 11.48 6.81
N TYR A 238 4.57 12.48 6.38
CA TYR A 238 4.65 13.81 7.00
C TYR A 238 4.00 14.91 6.17
N ILE A 239 3.11 14.56 5.25
CA ILE A 239 2.42 15.52 4.37
C ILE A 239 1.62 16.55 5.19
N ARG A 240 0.98 16.11 6.30
CA ARG A 240 0.19 16.99 7.16
C ARG A 240 1.02 18.13 7.75
N PRO A 241 2.09 17.92 8.54
CA PRO A 241 2.90 18.99 9.09
C PRO A 241 3.50 19.88 7.99
N VAL A 242 3.94 19.33 6.88
CA VAL A 242 4.49 20.11 5.75
C VAL A 242 3.43 21.06 5.19
N TYR A 243 2.23 20.61 4.89
CA TYR A 243 1.21 21.44 4.25
C TYR A 243 0.58 22.44 5.23
N MET A 244 0.37 22.07 6.49
CA MET A 244 -0.20 22.97 7.49
C MET A 244 0.80 24.05 7.90
N THR A 245 2.07 23.71 8.08
CA THR A 245 3.08 24.68 8.55
C THR A 245 3.67 25.50 7.41
N LEU A 246 4.02 24.88 6.29
CA LEU A 246 4.67 25.56 5.15
C LEU A 246 3.67 26.40 4.35
N ALA A 247 2.55 25.80 3.92
CA ALA A 247 1.56 26.45 3.07
C ALA A 247 0.43 27.12 3.87
N GLY A 248 0.39 26.94 5.21
CA GLY A 248 -0.63 27.54 6.07
C GLY A 248 -2.05 27.05 5.80
N PHE A 249 -2.21 25.77 5.42
CA PHE A 249 -3.52 25.16 5.30
C PHE A 249 -4.14 24.91 6.67
N ASP A 250 -5.42 25.18 6.79
CA ASP A 250 -6.27 24.68 7.86
C ASP A 250 -6.71 23.22 7.61
N ILE A 251 -7.50 22.68 8.52
CA ILE A 251 -7.95 21.28 8.43
C ILE A 251 -8.80 21.05 7.17
N ASP A 252 -9.67 22.00 6.82
CA ASP A 252 -10.54 21.88 5.63
C ASP A 252 -9.72 21.95 4.35
N GLY A 253 -8.78 22.90 4.27
CA GLY A 253 -7.85 23.03 3.15
C GLY A 253 -6.99 21.80 2.97
N LEU A 254 -6.43 21.25 4.06
CA LEU A 254 -5.67 20.00 4.02
C LEU A 254 -6.54 18.82 3.54
N THR A 255 -7.79 18.74 4.03
CA THR A 255 -8.73 17.69 3.62
C THR A 255 -8.99 17.75 2.11
N LEU A 256 -9.19 18.94 1.54
CA LEU A 256 -9.37 19.15 0.10
C LEU A 256 -8.12 18.77 -0.70
N VAL A 257 -6.92 19.12 -0.20
CA VAL A 257 -5.65 18.73 -0.82
C VAL A 257 -5.48 17.21 -0.85
N LEU A 258 -5.73 16.53 0.27
CA LEU A 258 -5.64 15.08 0.35
C LEU A 258 -6.68 14.38 -0.55
N LEU A 259 -7.88 14.93 -0.63
CA LEU A 259 -8.92 14.42 -1.53
C LEU A 259 -8.50 14.60 -3.00
N SER A 260 -7.97 15.77 -3.35
CA SER A 260 -7.46 16.06 -4.71
C SER A 260 -6.31 15.12 -5.08
N PHE A 261 -5.38 14.87 -4.15
CA PHE A 261 -4.32 13.87 -4.30
C PHE A 261 -4.89 12.47 -4.57
N GLY A 262 -5.88 12.04 -3.76
CA GLY A 262 -6.52 10.74 -3.91
C GLY A 262 -7.23 10.58 -5.26
N ILE A 263 -8.02 11.59 -5.68
CA ILE A 263 -8.70 11.60 -6.98
C ILE A 263 -7.68 11.55 -8.13
N ALA A 264 -6.62 12.35 -8.05
CA ALA A 264 -5.55 12.36 -9.04
C ALA A 264 -4.84 11.00 -9.12
N SER A 265 -4.61 10.33 -7.97
CA SER A 265 -4.05 8.97 -7.91
C SER A 265 -4.99 7.95 -8.56
N PHE A 266 -6.29 8.04 -8.32
CA PHE A 266 -7.27 7.16 -8.97
C PHE A 266 -7.27 7.35 -10.50
N ILE A 267 -7.25 8.59 -10.98
CA ILE A 267 -7.16 8.91 -12.41
C ILE A 267 -5.84 8.38 -12.99
N GLY A 268 -4.71 8.60 -12.30
CA GLY A 268 -3.39 8.10 -12.71
C GLY A 268 -3.36 6.58 -12.83
N THR A 269 -3.90 5.87 -11.84
CA THR A 269 -4.01 4.40 -11.87
C THR A 269 -4.89 3.94 -13.04
N SER A 270 -6.02 4.58 -13.26
CA SER A 270 -6.96 4.24 -14.35
C SER A 270 -6.34 4.44 -15.73
N LEU A 271 -5.57 5.52 -15.92
CA LEU A 271 -4.89 5.84 -17.17
C LEU A 271 -3.55 5.12 -17.35
N SER A 272 -3.04 4.48 -16.30
CA SER A 272 -1.73 3.81 -16.32
C SER A 272 -1.63 2.78 -17.44
N SER A 273 -2.69 2.00 -17.69
CA SER A 273 -2.71 1.00 -18.75
C SER A 273 -2.49 1.59 -20.16
N VAL A 274 -2.97 2.81 -20.41
CA VAL A 274 -2.78 3.52 -21.68
C VAL A 274 -1.36 4.08 -21.79
N LEU A 275 -0.87 4.71 -20.72
CA LEU A 275 0.47 5.32 -20.69
C LEU A 275 1.57 4.26 -20.78
N LEU A 276 1.42 3.15 -20.05
CA LEU A 276 2.39 2.04 -20.03
C LEU A 276 2.42 1.23 -21.34
N LYS A 277 1.35 1.27 -22.16
CA LYS A 277 1.36 0.67 -23.50
C LYS A 277 2.42 1.30 -24.40
N ARG A 278 2.67 2.60 -24.28
CA ARG A 278 3.67 3.31 -25.10
C ARG A 278 5.10 2.90 -24.70
N SER A 279 5.44 2.99 -23.43
CA SER A 279 6.74 2.55 -22.90
C SER A 279 6.70 2.44 -21.39
N VAL A 280 6.83 1.23 -20.87
CA VAL A 280 6.95 0.99 -19.41
C VAL A 280 8.22 1.65 -18.87
N LYS A 281 9.34 1.55 -19.59
CA LYS A 281 10.62 2.16 -19.18
C LYS A 281 10.51 3.69 -19.07
N ALA A 282 9.93 4.33 -20.07
CA ALA A 282 9.76 5.79 -20.06
C ALA A 282 8.86 6.25 -18.90
N ALA A 283 7.73 5.57 -18.67
CA ALA A 283 6.84 5.91 -17.56
C ALA A 283 7.55 5.75 -16.19
N LEU A 284 8.28 4.65 -15.98
CA LEU A 284 9.03 4.38 -14.75
C LEU A 284 10.23 5.32 -14.54
N ALA A 285 10.77 5.93 -15.59
CA ALA A 285 11.83 6.94 -15.47
C ALA A 285 11.25 8.36 -15.27
N ILE A 286 10.22 8.74 -16.06
CA ILE A 286 9.66 10.09 -16.05
C ILE A 286 8.86 10.36 -14.79
N ALA A 287 8.04 9.42 -14.31
CA ALA A 287 7.20 9.66 -13.14
C ALA A 287 8.03 10.06 -11.89
N PRO A 288 9.11 9.37 -11.50
CA PRO A 288 9.94 9.81 -10.39
C PRO A 288 10.62 11.17 -10.64
N LEU A 289 11.02 11.49 -11.88
CA LEU A 289 11.59 12.80 -12.21
C LEU A 289 10.55 13.92 -12.07
N VAL A 290 9.30 13.68 -12.42
CA VAL A 290 8.20 14.62 -12.17
C VAL A 290 8.02 14.82 -10.66
N LEU A 291 8.09 13.76 -9.85
CA LEU A 291 8.02 13.86 -8.39
C LEU A 291 9.21 14.63 -7.82
N THR A 292 10.40 14.48 -8.39
CA THR A 292 11.57 15.32 -8.04
C THR A 292 11.28 16.81 -8.32
N ALA A 293 10.74 17.13 -9.50
CA ALA A 293 10.39 18.51 -9.83
C ALA A 293 9.29 19.05 -8.87
N CYS A 294 8.33 18.23 -8.49
CA CYS A 294 7.33 18.57 -7.48
C CYS A 294 7.97 18.86 -6.11
N ALA A 295 8.93 18.03 -5.67
CA ALA A 295 9.65 18.27 -4.42
C ALA A 295 10.43 19.59 -4.46
N VAL A 296 11.13 19.88 -5.56
CA VAL A 296 11.84 21.15 -5.75
C VAL A 296 10.85 22.33 -5.73
N ALA A 297 9.71 22.21 -6.40
CA ALA A 297 8.69 23.25 -6.42
C ALA A 297 8.12 23.55 -5.03
N LEU A 298 7.89 22.53 -4.20
CA LEU A 298 7.44 22.73 -2.82
C LEU A 298 8.53 23.34 -1.93
N VAL A 299 9.81 22.99 -2.13
CA VAL A 299 10.91 23.60 -1.38
C VAL A 299 11.05 25.08 -1.69
N LEU A 300 10.89 25.46 -2.97
CA LEU A 300 11.13 26.85 -3.42
C LEU A 300 9.90 27.75 -3.26
N TRP A 301 8.69 27.22 -3.44
CA TRP A 301 7.45 27.98 -3.50
C TRP A 301 6.29 27.36 -2.70
N GLY A 302 6.58 26.48 -1.77
CA GLY A 302 5.57 25.73 -1.02
C GLY A 302 4.70 26.59 -0.08
N GLU A 303 5.08 27.82 0.21
CA GLU A 303 4.26 28.81 0.94
C GLU A 303 2.99 29.20 0.18
N SER A 304 2.99 29.05 -1.14
CA SER A 304 1.82 29.31 -1.98
C SER A 304 0.85 28.14 -1.93
N LYS A 305 -0.37 28.36 -1.41
CA LYS A 305 -1.44 27.36 -1.39
C LYS A 305 -1.78 26.82 -2.77
N ILE A 306 -1.69 27.66 -3.82
CA ILE A 306 -1.96 27.27 -5.20
C ILE A 306 -0.91 26.28 -5.68
N ILE A 307 0.39 26.59 -5.46
CA ILE A 307 1.49 25.72 -5.87
C ILE A 307 1.43 24.41 -5.09
N ALA A 308 1.24 24.48 -3.78
CA ALA A 308 1.13 23.29 -2.93
C ALA A 308 -0.02 22.38 -3.36
N SER A 309 -1.22 22.91 -3.63
CA SER A 309 -2.36 22.13 -4.13
C SER A 309 -2.08 21.53 -5.52
N THR A 310 -1.49 22.30 -6.43
CA THR A 310 -1.15 21.82 -7.78
C THR A 310 -0.13 20.69 -7.71
N VAL A 311 0.88 20.84 -6.86
CA VAL A 311 1.89 19.79 -6.64
C VAL A 311 1.25 18.53 -6.05
N ALA A 312 0.31 18.64 -5.09
CA ALA A 312 -0.38 17.46 -4.55
C ALA A 312 -1.11 16.67 -5.65
N ILE A 313 -1.80 17.35 -6.57
CA ILE A 313 -2.51 16.73 -7.69
C ILE A 313 -1.50 16.03 -8.63
N ILE A 314 -0.44 16.72 -9.03
CA ILE A 314 0.59 16.15 -9.93
C ILE A 314 1.28 14.97 -9.26
N TRP A 315 1.58 15.09 -7.95
CA TRP A 315 2.22 14.02 -7.17
C TRP A 315 1.35 12.78 -7.11
N GLY A 316 0.08 12.92 -6.75
CA GLY A 316 -0.87 11.82 -6.71
C GLY A 316 -0.97 11.09 -8.06
N PHE A 317 -1.13 11.84 -9.14
CA PHE A 317 -1.20 11.29 -10.50
C PHE A 317 0.09 10.55 -10.89
N ALA A 318 1.24 11.18 -10.72
CA ALA A 318 2.53 10.62 -11.14
C ALA A 318 2.92 9.38 -10.33
N PHE A 319 2.73 9.43 -8.99
CA PHE A 319 3.04 8.29 -8.14
C PHE A 319 2.18 7.07 -8.46
N ALA A 320 0.92 7.26 -8.81
CA ALA A 320 0.00 6.16 -9.15
C ALA A 320 0.47 5.30 -10.34
N LEU A 321 1.30 5.84 -11.22
CA LEU A 321 1.90 5.10 -12.34
C LEU A 321 2.98 4.12 -11.90
N ILE A 322 3.65 4.39 -10.76
CA ILE A 322 4.82 3.65 -10.29
C ILE A 322 4.48 2.20 -9.91
N PRO A 323 3.51 1.91 -9.02
CA PRO A 323 3.15 0.54 -8.65
C PRO A 323 2.71 -0.30 -9.85
N VAL A 324 1.87 0.29 -10.73
CA VAL A 324 1.36 -0.40 -11.92
C VAL A 324 2.48 -0.65 -12.93
N GLY A 325 3.38 0.33 -13.09
CA GLY A 325 4.55 0.21 -13.95
C GLY A 325 5.49 -0.92 -13.51
N TRP A 326 5.79 -1.01 -12.22
CA TRP A 326 6.64 -2.08 -11.69
C TRP A 326 6.00 -3.46 -11.76
N SER A 327 4.70 -3.57 -11.49
CA SER A 327 3.97 -4.83 -11.70
C SER A 327 3.97 -5.26 -13.17
N THR A 328 3.83 -4.29 -14.08
CA THR A 328 3.94 -4.54 -15.53
C THR A 328 5.36 -4.94 -15.94
N TRP A 329 6.39 -4.32 -15.34
CA TRP A 329 7.78 -4.70 -15.59
C TRP A 329 8.06 -6.14 -15.17
N ILE A 330 7.60 -6.58 -14.01
CA ILE A 330 7.75 -7.96 -13.54
C ILE A 330 7.09 -8.93 -14.52
N THR A 331 5.83 -8.68 -14.90
CA THR A 331 5.10 -9.60 -15.79
C THR A 331 5.71 -9.70 -17.18
N ARG A 332 6.35 -8.63 -17.69
CA ARG A 332 7.02 -8.64 -19.00
C ARG A 332 8.46 -9.16 -18.95
N SER A 333 9.21 -8.84 -17.91
CA SER A 333 10.65 -9.14 -17.86
C SER A 333 10.99 -10.40 -17.09
N LEU A 334 10.07 -10.89 -16.24
CA LEU A 334 10.26 -12.04 -15.35
C LEU A 334 9.05 -12.99 -15.42
N SER A 335 8.45 -13.13 -16.59
CA SER A 335 7.24 -13.94 -16.80
C SER A 335 7.40 -15.40 -16.34
N ASP A 336 8.60 -15.97 -16.50
CA ASP A 336 8.96 -17.33 -16.06
C ASP A 336 8.97 -17.52 -14.53
N GLN A 337 9.09 -16.43 -13.75
CA GLN A 337 9.12 -16.43 -12.29
C GLN A 337 8.32 -15.27 -11.69
N ALA A 338 7.25 -14.85 -12.36
CA ALA A 338 6.47 -13.66 -11.99
C ALA A 338 5.91 -13.73 -10.54
N GLU A 339 5.52 -14.91 -10.06
CA GLU A 339 5.03 -15.10 -8.69
C GLU A 339 6.13 -14.84 -7.65
N LYS A 340 7.35 -15.39 -7.87
CA LYS A 340 8.49 -15.15 -6.98
C LYS A 340 8.95 -13.70 -7.02
N ALA A 341 9.00 -13.11 -8.21
CA ALA A 341 9.36 -11.71 -8.39
C ALA A 341 8.35 -10.77 -7.72
N GLY A 342 7.05 -11.08 -7.81
CA GLY A 342 5.99 -10.35 -7.13
C GLY A 342 6.11 -10.41 -5.61
N SER A 343 6.44 -11.57 -5.04
CA SER A 343 6.67 -11.72 -3.59
C SER A 343 7.86 -10.90 -3.11
N ILE A 344 8.98 -10.92 -3.85
CA ILE A 344 10.15 -10.08 -3.55
C ILE A 344 9.78 -8.60 -3.68
N GLN A 345 9.02 -8.21 -4.71
CA GLN A 345 8.56 -6.84 -4.88
C GLN A 345 7.77 -6.35 -3.66
N VAL A 346 6.82 -7.13 -3.17
CA VAL A 346 6.04 -6.77 -1.97
C VAL A 346 6.93 -6.59 -0.76
N ALA A 347 7.88 -7.51 -0.52
CA ALA A 347 8.82 -7.39 0.59
C ALA A 347 9.71 -6.14 0.47
N VAL A 348 10.20 -5.82 -0.73
CA VAL A 348 11.01 -4.63 -1.00
C VAL A 348 10.18 -3.35 -0.78
N ILE A 349 8.91 -3.32 -1.22
CA ILE A 349 8.00 -2.19 -1.00
C ILE A 349 7.79 -1.96 0.50
N GLN A 350 7.51 -3.01 1.27
CA GLN A 350 7.27 -2.88 2.71
C GLN A 350 8.54 -2.45 3.47
N LEU A 351 9.69 -2.95 3.06
CA LEU A 351 10.99 -2.49 3.58
C LEU A 351 11.22 -1.00 3.24
N ALA A 352 10.91 -0.59 2.01
CA ALA A 352 11.04 0.79 1.56
C ALA A 352 10.11 1.73 2.33
N ASN A 353 8.85 1.34 2.54
CA ASN A 353 7.88 2.09 3.33
C ASN A 353 8.38 2.27 4.77
N THR A 354 8.91 1.19 5.36
CA THR A 354 9.52 1.21 6.70
C THR A 354 10.68 2.20 6.77
N CYS A 355 11.66 2.06 5.88
CA CYS A 355 12.85 2.92 5.87
C CYS A 355 12.48 4.37 5.54
N GLY A 356 11.60 4.60 4.57
CA GLY A 356 11.17 5.94 4.18
C GLY A 356 10.49 6.69 5.32
N ALA A 357 9.49 6.07 5.95
CA ALA A 357 8.79 6.67 7.08
C ALA A 357 9.74 6.90 8.28
N ALA A 358 10.59 5.92 8.60
CA ALA A 358 11.54 6.02 9.72
C ALA A 358 12.55 7.15 9.51
N VAL A 359 13.27 7.13 8.37
CA VAL A 359 14.31 8.13 8.07
C VAL A 359 13.68 9.51 7.85
N GLY A 360 12.49 9.57 7.22
CA GLY A 360 11.74 10.83 7.07
C GLY A 360 11.40 11.46 8.41
N GLY A 361 11.00 10.65 9.43
CA GLY A 361 10.71 11.15 10.77
C GLY A 361 11.94 11.65 11.51
N ILE A 362 13.03 10.90 11.46
CA ILE A 362 14.31 11.32 12.03
C ILE A 362 14.78 12.63 11.38
N ALA A 363 14.66 12.72 10.06
CA ALA A 363 15.02 13.93 9.32
C ALA A 363 14.13 15.12 9.74
N LEU A 364 12.81 14.90 9.86
CA LEU A 364 11.87 15.94 10.31
C LEU A 364 12.26 16.51 11.68
N ASP A 365 12.54 15.63 12.65
CA ASP A 365 12.82 16.02 14.03
C ASP A 365 14.19 16.72 14.19
N HIS A 366 15.20 16.33 13.40
CA HIS A 366 16.58 16.82 13.56
C HIS A 366 17.02 17.85 12.52
N LEU A 367 16.46 17.79 11.30
CA LEU A 367 16.86 18.65 10.18
C LEU A 367 15.77 19.64 9.76
N GLY A 368 14.59 19.55 10.37
CA GLY A 368 13.48 20.47 10.16
C GLY A 368 12.47 20.06 9.07
N LEU A 369 11.44 20.91 8.93
CA LEU A 369 10.19 20.62 8.23
C LEU A 369 10.35 20.17 6.75
N LEU A 370 11.31 20.72 6.05
CA LEU A 370 11.50 20.43 4.61
C LEU A 370 12.34 19.16 4.36
N SER A 371 12.99 18.63 5.38
CA SER A 371 13.94 17.52 5.21
C SER A 371 13.31 16.22 4.67
N PRO A 372 12.09 15.79 5.06
CA PRO A 372 11.44 14.63 4.47
C PRO A 372 11.14 14.81 2.98
N LEU A 373 10.79 16.05 2.60
CA LEU A 373 10.52 16.42 1.21
C LEU A 373 11.80 16.40 0.36
N VAL A 374 12.89 16.96 0.88
CA VAL A 374 14.22 16.95 0.20
C VAL A 374 14.71 15.51 0.03
N LEU A 375 14.62 14.69 1.09
CA LEU A 375 14.97 13.27 1.04
C LEU A 375 14.16 12.54 -0.05
N SER A 376 12.85 12.77 -0.08
CA SER A 376 11.97 12.21 -1.11
C SER A 376 12.40 12.62 -2.51
N GLY A 377 12.67 13.91 -2.74
CA GLY A 377 13.12 14.43 -4.03
C GLY A 377 14.43 13.79 -4.51
N ILE A 378 15.40 13.62 -3.61
CA ILE A 378 16.68 12.96 -3.89
C ILE A 378 16.47 11.49 -4.28
N LEU A 379 15.68 10.75 -3.51
CA LEU A 379 15.39 9.33 -3.79
C LEU A 379 14.65 9.17 -5.12
N MET A 380 13.71 10.06 -5.44
CA MET A 380 12.98 10.06 -6.71
C MET A 380 13.91 10.38 -7.88
N LEU A 381 14.83 11.35 -7.75
CA LEU A 381 15.83 11.65 -8.76
C LEU A 381 16.68 10.44 -9.08
N PHE A 382 17.25 9.80 -8.05
CA PHE A 382 18.07 8.60 -8.24
C PHE A 382 17.25 7.44 -8.82
N THR A 383 15.99 7.30 -8.46
CA THR A 383 15.07 6.31 -9.07
C THR A 383 14.96 6.53 -10.57
N GLY A 384 14.63 7.75 -11.00
CA GLY A 384 14.47 8.08 -12.42
C GLY A 384 15.76 7.83 -13.22
N LEU A 385 16.90 8.26 -12.69
CA LEU A 385 18.22 8.06 -13.31
C LEU A 385 18.59 6.57 -13.38
N LEU A 386 18.39 5.81 -12.31
CA LEU A 386 18.70 4.38 -12.28
C LEU A 386 17.85 3.60 -13.28
N VAL A 387 16.55 3.92 -13.38
CA VAL A 387 15.65 3.29 -14.36
C VAL A 387 16.10 3.62 -15.78
N ALA A 388 16.40 4.87 -16.08
CA ALA A 388 16.86 5.28 -17.39
C ALA A 388 18.15 4.57 -17.82
N ALA A 389 19.12 4.42 -16.88
CA ALA A 389 20.43 3.86 -17.15
C ALA A 389 20.45 2.33 -17.18
N LYS A 390 19.81 1.65 -16.21
CA LYS A 390 20.07 0.22 -15.95
C LYS A 390 18.87 -0.70 -16.07
N VAL A 391 17.63 -0.20 -16.00
CA VAL A 391 16.44 -1.05 -16.10
C VAL A 391 16.13 -1.34 -17.55
N LYS A 392 16.15 -2.64 -17.90
CA LYS A 392 15.71 -3.12 -19.22
C LYS A 392 14.29 -3.62 -19.12
N VAL A 393 13.49 -3.32 -20.11
CA VAL A 393 12.12 -3.85 -20.27
C VAL A 393 12.12 -4.64 -21.55
N ASN A 394 11.83 -5.94 -21.45
CA ASN A 394 11.68 -6.76 -22.65
C ASN A 394 10.42 -6.31 -23.38
N SER A 395 10.54 -6.05 -24.68
CA SER A 395 9.38 -5.81 -25.54
C SER A 395 8.51 -7.08 -25.55
N PRO A 396 7.17 -6.96 -25.56
CA PRO A 396 6.33 -8.12 -25.82
C PRO A 396 6.73 -8.68 -27.18
N ALA A 397 6.97 -10.00 -27.23
CA ALA A 397 7.19 -10.73 -28.48
C ALA A 397 5.92 -10.71 -29.33
#